data_48c34ba05a084f63bb663ab7d0a2bd65
#
_entry.id   48c34ba05a084f63bb663ab7d0a2bd65
#
_cell.length_a   1.000
_cell.length_b   1.000
_cell.length_c   1.000
_cell.angle_alpha   90.00
_cell.angle_beta   90.00
_cell.angle_gamma   90.00
#
_symmetry.space_group_name_H-M   'P 1'
#
loop_
_entity.id
_entity.type
_entity.pdbx_description
1 polymer ?
#
loop_
_entity_poly.entity_id
_entity_poly.type
_entity_poly.pdbx_seq_one_letter_code
_entity_poly.pdbx_strand_id
1 'polypeptide(L)'
;VEDESANYQAAQLYIESQLRQRVPTDSKVHFGHLAAMDSMPFQLDPTRMALAQPRQRILIADAVGLGKTLEAGILVSELIRRGRGKRILVLAVKSMLTQFQKEFWSRFAIPLTRLDSAGLQKVRNRIPTNHNPFHYFDKTIISIDTLKQDIEYRHHLENAWWDIIVIDEAHNVAERGTSSLRSKLAKLLAGRSDTLIMLSATPHDGKAESFASLMNMLDPTAIANPKEYEYADFADKNLVVRRFKKDVKDQMSGEFP
;
A
#
# COMPACT_ATOMS: atom_id res chain seq x y z
N VAL A 1 -32.60 -10.07 -37.91
CA VAL A 1 -31.98 -9.12 -38.87
C VAL A 1 -31.00 -8.32 -38.03
N GLU A 2 -29.70 -8.51 -38.27
CA GLU A 2 -28.67 -7.68 -37.65
C GLU A 2 -28.62 -6.32 -38.38
N ASP A 3 -28.66 -5.24 -37.61
CA ASP A 3 -28.52 -3.91 -38.19
C ASP A 3 -27.02 -3.60 -38.32
N GLU A 4 -26.53 -3.60 -39.57
CA GLU A 4 -25.12 -3.30 -39.92
C GLU A 4 -24.89 -1.82 -40.25
N SER A 5 -25.86 -0.95 -39.94
CA SER A 5 -25.69 0.49 -40.20
C SER A 5 -24.49 1.08 -39.45
N ALA A 6 -23.81 2.05 -40.02
CA ALA A 6 -22.68 2.73 -39.39
C ALA A 6 -23.08 3.36 -38.04
N ASN A 7 -24.31 3.85 -37.91
CA ASN A 7 -24.82 4.44 -36.68
C ASN A 7 -25.01 3.37 -35.57
N TYR A 8 -25.51 2.20 -35.93
CA TYR A 8 -25.65 1.09 -34.97
C TYR A 8 -24.28 0.63 -34.47
N GLN A 9 -23.34 0.39 -35.40
CA GLN A 9 -21.96 0.00 -35.02
C GLN A 9 -21.28 1.05 -34.15
N ALA A 10 -21.40 2.35 -34.50
CA ALA A 10 -20.85 3.44 -33.69
C ALA A 10 -21.47 3.49 -32.29
N ALA A 11 -22.79 3.34 -32.19
CA ALA A 11 -23.50 3.29 -30.89
C ALA A 11 -23.07 2.09 -30.05
N GLN A 12 -22.92 0.91 -30.68
CA GLN A 12 -22.46 -0.30 -29.99
C GLN A 12 -21.01 -0.12 -29.47
N LEU A 13 -20.11 0.40 -30.28
CA LEU A 13 -18.73 0.68 -29.88
C LEU A 13 -18.67 1.72 -28.74
N TYR A 14 -19.52 2.74 -28.79
CA TYR A 14 -19.61 3.73 -27.73
C TYR A 14 -20.07 3.12 -26.41
N ILE A 15 -21.14 2.33 -26.44
CA ILE A 15 -21.67 1.63 -25.24
C ILE A 15 -20.60 0.69 -24.68
N GLU A 16 -19.97 -0.11 -25.52
CA GLU A 16 -18.90 -1.03 -25.12
C GLU A 16 -17.71 -0.28 -24.49
N SER A 17 -17.31 0.84 -25.10
CA SER A 17 -16.27 1.72 -24.53
C SER A 17 -16.65 2.23 -23.15
N GLN A 18 -17.90 2.69 -22.95
CA GLN A 18 -18.38 3.14 -21.65
C GLN A 18 -18.40 2.01 -20.62
N LEU A 19 -18.82 0.81 -21.02
CA LEU A 19 -18.80 -0.36 -20.14
C LEU A 19 -17.38 -0.76 -19.72
N ARG A 20 -16.42 -0.70 -20.63
CA ARG A 20 -14.99 -0.97 -20.35
C ARG A 20 -14.33 0.06 -19.46
N GLN A 21 -14.82 1.30 -19.45
CA GLN A 21 -14.34 2.38 -18.60
C GLN A 21 -14.95 2.37 -17.19
N ARG A 22 -15.96 1.54 -16.94
CA ARG A 22 -16.59 1.43 -15.63
C ARG A 22 -15.59 0.93 -14.60
N VAL A 23 -15.51 1.65 -13.49
CA VAL A 23 -14.71 1.28 -12.34
C VAL A 23 -15.42 0.16 -11.58
N PRO A 24 -14.77 -1.00 -11.34
CA PRO A 24 -15.35 -2.06 -10.53
C PRO A 24 -15.63 -1.58 -9.10
N THR A 25 -16.80 -1.94 -8.57
CA THR A 25 -17.24 -1.60 -7.21
C THR A 25 -17.30 -2.79 -6.27
N ASP A 26 -17.19 -4.00 -6.81
CA ASP A 26 -17.15 -5.24 -6.04
C ASP A 26 -15.77 -5.51 -5.39
N SER A 27 -15.68 -6.54 -4.55
CA SER A 27 -14.45 -6.97 -3.89
C SER A 27 -13.59 -7.95 -4.71
N LYS A 28 -13.95 -8.22 -5.98
CA LYS A 28 -13.19 -9.14 -6.84
C LYS A 28 -11.95 -8.44 -7.37
N VAL A 29 -10.86 -9.19 -7.56
CA VAL A 29 -9.64 -8.67 -8.20
C VAL A 29 -9.81 -8.76 -9.71
N HIS A 30 -9.82 -7.61 -10.40
CA HIS A 30 -10.06 -7.52 -11.84
C HIS A 30 -8.78 -7.25 -12.65
N PHE A 31 -7.86 -6.47 -12.13
CA PHE A 31 -6.72 -5.95 -12.88
C PHE A 31 -5.37 -6.27 -12.26
N GLY A 32 -5.25 -6.22 -10.94
CA GLY A 32 -3.96 -6.32 -10.27
C GLY A 32 -3.22 -7.63 -10.53
N HIS A 33 -3.95 -8.74 -10.76
CA HIS A 33 -3.36 -10.04 -11.08
C HIS A 33 -2.92 -10.18 -12.55
N LEU A 34 -3.25 -9.22 -13.41
CA LEU A 34 -2.81 -9.18 -14.81
C LEU A 34 -1.44 -8.49 -14.98
N ALA A 35 -0.69 -8.33 -13.90
CA ALA A 35 0.66 -7.79 -13.91
C ALA A 35 1.64 -8.72 -14.65
N ALA A 36 2.81 -8.19 -15.00
CA ALA A 36 3.87 -8.96 -15.67
C ALA A 36 4.57 -9.93 -14.69
N MET A 37 3.81 -10.89 -14.18
CA MET A 37 4.26 -11.91 -13.24
C MET A 37 3.31 -13.12 -13.22
N ASP A 38 3.83 -14.28 -12.89
CA ASP A 38 3.02 -15.44 -12.54
C ASP A 38 2.53 -15.28 -11.10
N SER A 39 1.25 -14.97 -10.93
CA SER A 39 0.66 -14.79 -9.60
C SER A 39 0.17 -16.11 -9.04
N MET A 40 0.48 -16.36 -7.78
CA MET A 40 -0.07 -17.48 -7.03
C MET A 40 -1.46 -17.11 -6.46
N PRO A 41 -2.41 -18.06 -6.37
CA PRO A 41 -3.76 -17.76 -5.86
C PRO A 41 -3.77 -17.06 -4.50
N PHE A 42 -2.91 -17.48 -3.58
CA PHE A 42 -2.81 -16.89 -2.24
C PHE A 42 -2.37 -15.41 -2.27
N GLN A 43 -1.62 -14.97 -3.28
CA GLN A 43 -1.16 -13.58 -3.39
C GLN A 43 -2.30 -12.60 -3.70
N LEU A 44 -3.46 -13.10 -4.11
CA LEU A 44 -4.66 -12.28 -4.34
C LEU A 44 -5.47 -12.05 -3.05
N ASP A 45 -5.27 -12.86 -2.01
CA ASP A 45 -6.07 -12.80 -0.79
C ASP A 45 -5.94 -11.47 -0.03
N PRO A 46 -4.74 -10.88 0.14
CA PRO A 46 -4.63 -9.57 0.79
C PRO A 46 -5.45 -8.50 0.06
N THR A 47 -5.46 -8.54 -1.28
CA THR A 47 -6.26 -7.61 -2.09
C THR A 47 -7.76 -7.85 -1.89
N ARG A 48 -8.23 -9.11 -1.90
CA ARG A 48 -9.64 -9.45 -1.66
C ARG A 48 -10.10 -8.98 -0.28
N MET A 49 -9.29 -9.25 0.76
CA MET A 49 -9.58 -8.80 2.13
C MET A 49 -9.63 -7.29 2.24
N ALA A 50 -8.67 -6.58 1.65
CA ALA A 50 -8.63 -5.12 1.67
C ALA A 50 -9.84 -4.52 0.93
N LEU A 51 -10.20 -5.05 -0.25
CA LEU A 51 -11.33 -4.55 -1.03
C LEU A 51 -12.69 -4.77 -0.37
N ALA A 52 -12.81 -5.74 0.53
CA ALA A 52 -14.01 -5.95 1.33
C ALA A 52 -14.22 -4.90 2.43
N GLN A 53 -13.18 -4.12 2.76
CA GLN A 53 -13.24 -3.08 3.78
C GLN A 53 -13.72 -1.74 3.18
N PRO A 54 -14.44 -0.90 3.95
CA PRO A 54 -14.80 0.46 3.51
C PRO A 54 -13.58 1.35 3.22
N ARG A 55 -12.55 1.23 4.04
CA ARG A 55 -11.20 1.80 3.82
C ARG A 55 -10.19 0.67 3.77
N GLN A 56 -9.37 0.65 2.73
CA GLN A 56 -8.39 -0.41 2.53
C GLN A 56 -7.21 -0.21 3.46
N ARG A 57 -7.23 -0.89 4.60
CA ARG A 57 -6.18 -0.84 5.60
C ARG A 57 -5.75 -2.24 5.98
N ILE A 58 -4.50 -2.60 5.69
CA ILE A 58 -4.04 -3.98 5.83
C ILE A 58 -2.56 -4.08 6.21
N LEU A 59 -2.24 -5.01 7.10
CA LEU A 59 -0.90 -5.50 7.37
C LEU A 59 -0.68 -6.83 6.68
N ILE A 60 0.22 -6.87 5.71
CA ILE A 60 0.67 -8.11 5.05
C ILE A 60 1.90 -8.60 5.81
N ALA A 61 1.69 -9.64 6.62
CA ALA A 61 2.67 -10.16 7.57
C ALA A 61 3.23 -11.54 7.16
N ASP A 62 3.23 -11.83 5.89
CA ASP A 62 3.67 -13.09 5.31
C ASP A 62 5.16 -13.34 5.49
N ALA A 63 5.55 -14.60 5.57
CA ALA A 63 6.94 -15.01 5.70
C ALA A 63 7.81 -14.48 4.54
N VAL A 64 9.11 -14.38 4.78
CA VAL A 64 10.08 -13.96 3.74
C VAL A 64 9.99 -14.90 2.54
N GLY A 65 9.95 -14.32 1.34
CA GLY A 65 9.91 -15.05 0.08
C GLY A 65 8.51 -15.39 -0.43
N LEU A 66 7.42 -15.02 0.26
CA LEU A 66 6.05 -15.20 -0.23
C LEU A 66 5.58 -14.06 -1.16
N GLY A 67 6.37 -13.00 -1.32
CA GLY A 67 6.09 -11.95 -2.29
C GLY A 67 5.26 -10.78 -1.77
N LYS A 68 5.45 -10.35 -0.52
CA LYS A 68 4.74 -9.20 0.08
C LYS A 68 4.71 -7.95 -0.80
N THR A 69 5.84 -7.64 -1.45
CA THR A 69 5.92 -6.49 -2.39
C THR A 69 5.02 -6.71 -3.60
N LEU A 70 4.90 -7.95 -4.08
CA LEU A 70 3.99 -8.30 -5.19
C LEU A 70 2.53 -8.18 -4.74
N GLU A 71 2.20 -8.67 -3.56
CA GLU A 71 0.85 -8.56 -2.98
C GLU A 71 0.44 -7.09 -2.80
N ALA A 72 1.35 -6.25 -2.31
CA ALA A 72 1.13 -4.81 -2.26
C ALA A 72 0.95 -4.20 -3.65
N GLY A 73 1.76 -4.61 -4.64
CA GLY A 73 1.66 -4.15 -6.02
C GLY A 73 0.33 -4.53 -6.68
N ILE A 74 -0.19 -5.73 -6.42
CA ILE A 74 -1.51 -6.18 -6.88
C ILE A 74 -2.59 -5.25 -6.32
N LEU A 75 -2.60 -5.02 -5.00
CA LEU A 75 -3.58 -4.14 -4.36
C LEU A 75 -3.50 -2.71 -4.88
N VAL A 76 -2.29 -2.16 -4.99
CA VAL A 76 -2.06 -0.80 -5.50
C VAL A 76 -2.54 -0.68 -6.96
N SER A 77 -2.23 -1.66 -7.82
CA SER A 77 -2.68 -1.68 -9.21
C SER A 77 -4.21 -1.71 -9.32
N GLU A 78 -4.85 -2.53 -8.50
CA GLU A 78 -6.31 -2.63 -8.44
C GLU A 78 -6.93 -1.28 -8.03
N LEU A 79 -6.38 -0.61 -7.01
CA LEU A 79 -6.86 0.68 -6.53
C LEU A 79 -6.63 1.80 -7.55
N ILE A 80 -5.50 1.80 -8.27
CA ILE A 80 -5.25 2.75 -9.36
C ILE A 80 -6.34 2.61 -10.42
N ARG A 81 -6.64 1.38 -10.85
CA ARG A 81 -7.68 1.10 -11.86
C ARG A 81 -9.09 1.46 -11.38
N ARG A 82 -9.31 1.43 -10.07
CA ARG A 82 -10.54 1.87 -9.43
C ARG A 82 -10.63 3.38 -9.20
N GLY A 83 -9.64 4.16 -9.70
CA GLY A 83 -9.58 5.62 -9.52
C GLY A 83 -9.20 6.07 -8.09
N ARG A 84 -8.72 5.15 -7.26
CA ARG A 84 -8.37 5.36 -5.84
C ARG A 84 -6.86 5.30 -5.58
N GLY A 85 -6.05 5.62 -6.56
CA GLY A 85 -4.59 5.51 -6.49
C GLY A 85 -3.88 6.57 -7.33
N LYS A 86 -4.35 7.81 -7.32
CA LYS A 86 -3.67 8.92 -8.01
C LYS A 86 -2.40 9.29 -7.24
N ARG A 87 -2.52 9.55 -5.94
CA ARG A 87 -1.42 9.99 -5.08
C ARG A 87 -0.94 8.84 -4.20
N ILE A 88 0.32 8.43 -4.42
CA ILE A 88 0.92 7.27 -3.75
C ILE A 88 2.22 7.67 -3.07
N LEU A 89 2.37 7.31 -1.81
CA LEU A 89 3.62 7.43 -1.06
C LEU A 89 4.08 6.05 -0.60
N VAL A 90 5.28 5.68 -0.97
CA VAL A 90 5.95 4.48 -0.45
C VAL A 90 7.05 4.89 0.52
N LEU A 91 7.01 4.33 1.72
CA LEU A 91 8.04 4.46 2.74
C LEU A 91 8.80 3.14 2.87
N ALA A 92 10.10 3.18 2.67
CA ALA A 92 10.95 2.01 2.83
C ALA A 92 12.28 2.38 3.49
N VAL A 93 13.06 1.39 3.91
CA VAL A 93 14.44 1.63 4.35
C VAL A 93 15.32 1.96 3.14
N LYS A 94 16.36 2.76 3.35
CA LYS A 94 17.18 3.32 2.26
C LYS A 94 17.74 2.26 1.31
N SER A 95 18.11 1.09 1.82
CA SER A 95 18.64 -0.04 1.03
C SER A 95 17.61 -0.68 0.09
N MET A 96 16.31 -0.59 0.41
CA MET A 96 15.24 -1.23 -0.35
C MET A 96 14.60 -0.33 -1.41
N LEU A 97 14.88 0.98 -1.40
CA LEU A 97 14.22 1.93 -2.30
C LEU A 97 14.36 1.56 -3.78
N THR A 98 15.56 1.19 -4.22
CA THR A 98 15.83 0.85 -5.62
C THR A 98 15.14 -0.45 -6.04
N GLN A 99 15.17 -1.46 -5.17
CA GLN A 99 14.49 -2.72 -5.42
C GLN A 99 12.98 -2.52 -5.54
N PHE A 100 12.38 -1.77 -4.60
CA PHE A 100 10.96 -1.49 -4.59
C PHE A 100 10.52 -0.72 -5.86
N GLN A 101 11.29 0.31 -6.26
CA GLN A 101 11.06 1.03 -7.52
C GLN A 101 11.09 0.09 -8.73
N LYS A 102 12.11 -0.79 -8.81
CA LYS A 102 12.27 -1.73 -9.92
C LYS A 102 11.09 -2.70 -10.00
N GLU A 103 10.67 -3.29 -8.89
CA GLU A 103 9.55 -4.23 -8.86
C GLU A 103 8.23 -3.56 -9.26
N PHE A 104 7.94 -2.38 -8.71
CA PHE A 104 6.72 -1.65 -9.05
C PHE A 104 6.70 -1.21 -10.52
N TRP A 105 7.85 -0.79 -11.07
CA TRP A 105 7.93 -0.44 -12.47
C TRP A 105 7.84 -1.66 -13.39
N SER A 106 8.68 -2.68 -13.17
CA SER A 106 8.80 -3.79 -14.12
C SER A 106 7.58 -4.72 -14.12
N ARG A 107 6.89 -4.87 -12.99
CA ARG A 107 5.77 -5.80 -12.86
C ARG A 107 4.41 -5.13 -13.01
N PHE A 108 4.27 -3.91 -12.54
CA PHE A 108 2.99 -3.21 -12.45
C PHE A 108 2.90 -1.94 -13.29
N ALA A 109 3.99 -1.55 -13.96
CA ALA A 109 4.10 -0.27 -14.69
C ALA A 109 3.76 0.95 -13.80
N ILE A 110 4.08 0.89 -12.51
CA ILE A 110 3.87 1.99 -11.55
C ILE A 110 5.20 2.73 -11.37
N PRO A 111 5.37 3.92 -11.94
CA PRO A 111 6.58 4.72 -11.76
C PRO A 111 6.57 5.39 -10.40
N LEU A 112 7.54 5.07 -9.54
CA LEU A 112 7.74 5.74 -8.26
C LEU A 112 8.91 6.72 -8.37
N THR A 113 8.67 8.01 -8.22
CA THR A 113 9.74 9.01 -8.18
C THR A 113 10.42 8.97 -6.81
N ARG A 114 11.74 8.75 -6.81
CA ARG A 114 12.51 8.75 -5.58
C ARG A 114 12.73 10.18 -5.09
N LEU A 115 12.31 10.45 -3.85
CA LEU A 115 12.57 11.69 -3.15
C LEU A 115 13.55 11.42 -2.00
N ASP A 116 14.78 11.84 -2.17
CA ASP A 116 15.75 12.01 -1.08
C ASP A 116 15.86 13.49 -0.70
N SER A 117 16.71 13.84 0.26
CA SER A 117 16.88 15.24 0.70
C SER A 117 17.26 16.14 -0.47
N ALA A 118 18.13 15.67 -1.39
CA ALA A 118 18.52 16.43 -2.57
C ALA A 118 17.36 16.57 -3.57
N GLY A 119 16.56 15.52 -3.75
CA GLY A 119 15.36 15.53 -4.59
C GLY A 119 14.31 16.50 -4.07
N LEU A 120 14.04 16.49 -2.78
CA LEU A 120 13.11 17.44 -2.14
C LEU A 120 13.60 18.89 -2.28
N GLN A 121 14.92 19.14 -2.09
CA GLN A 121 15.48 20.48 -2.29
C GLN A 121 15.35 20.95 -3.74
N LYS A 122 15.55 20.07 -4.72
CA LYS A 122 15.34 20.41 -6.14
C LYS A 122 13.88 20.76 -6.43
N VAL A 123 12.92 20.04 -5.82
CA VAL A 123 11.49 20.35 -5.94
C VAL A 123 11.20 21.72 -5.35
N ARG A 124 11.68 21.99 -4.13
CA ARG A 124 11.47 23.28 -3.44
C ARG A 124 12.00 24.47 -4.25
N ASN A 125 13.11 24.29 -4.94
CA ASN A 125 13.69 25.34 -5.80
C ASN A 125 12.87 25.58 -7.09
N ARG A 126 11.95 24.70 -7.44
CA ARG A 126 11.11 24.78 -8.66
C ARG A 126 9.70 25.27 -8.39
N ILE A 127 9.25 25.22 -7.16
CA ILE A 127 7.90 25.62 -6.76
C ILE A 127 7.92 26.90 -5.93
N PRO A 128 6.85 27.71 -5.93
CA PRO A 128 6.71 28.83 -5.01
C PRO A 128 6.83 28.39 -3.55
N THR A 129 7.35 29.25 -2.68
CA THR A 129 7.63 28.94 -1.27
C THR A 129 6.40 28.52 -0.46
N ASN A 130 5.22 28.93 -0.88
CA ASN A 130 3.94 28.57 -0.26
C ASN A 130 3.36 27.24 -0.75
N HIS A 131 4.03 26.54 -1.68
CA HIS A 131 3.57 25.25 -2.19
C HIS A 131 4.21 24.09 -1.43
N ASN A 132 3.41 23.04 -1.21
CA ASN A 132 3.88 21.82 -0.55
C ASN A 132 4.71 20.97 -1.52
N PRO A 133 6.00 20.68 -1.23
CA PRO A 133 6.86 19.90 -2.12
C PRO A 133 6.38 18.46 -2.32
N PHE A 134 5.62 17.89 -1.39
CA PHE A 134 5.04 16.56 -1.53
C PHE A 134 3.86 16.51 -2.52
N HIS A 135 3.37 17.64 -3.00
CA HIS A 135 2.34 17.69 -4.03
C HIS A 135 2.90 17.70 -5.47
N TYR A 136 4.24 17.81 -5.63
CA TYR A 136 4.86 17.98 -6.95
C TYR A 136 4.80 16.70 -7.80
N PHE A 137 4.97 15.53 -7.19
CA PHE A 137 4.84 14.24 -7.84
C PHE A 137 3.69 13.44 -7.25
N ASP A 138 2.91 12.80 -8.11
CA ASP A 138 1.78 11.99 -7.68
C ASP A 138 2.20 10.66 -7.04
N LYS A 139 3.27 10.04 -7.53
CA LYS A 139 3.74 8.73 -7.06
C LYS A 139 5.19 8.80 -6.63
N THR A 140 5.43 8.63 -5.35
CA THR A 140 6.75 8.86 -4.73
C THR A 140 7.17 7.71 -3.84
N ILE A 141 8.49 7.53 -3.75
CA ILE A 141 9.12 6.65 -2.78
C ILE A 141 10.21 7.42 -2.01
N ILE A 142 10.23 7.29 -0.71
CA ILE A 142 11.17 8.00 0.16
C ILE A 142 11.60 7.12 1.33
N SER A 143 12.84 7.33 1.81
CA SER A 143 13.28 6.69 3.03
C SER A 143 12.59 7.31 4.25
N ILE A 144 12.06 6.47 5.13
CA ILE A 144 11.49 6.91 6.39
C ILE A 144 12.50 7.71 7.25
N ASP A 145 13.78 7.38 7.13
CA ASP A 145 14.85 8.07 7.83
C ASP A 145 15.09 9.49 7.31
N THR A 146 14.83 9.72 6.04
CA THR A 146 14.90 11.07 5.46
C THR A 146 13.79 11.95 6.03
N LEU A 147 12.57 11.45 6.11
CA LEU A 147 11.43 12.23 6.59
C LEU A 147 11.46 12.53 8.09
N LYS A 148 11.99 11.58 8.90
CA LYS A 148 11.99 11.74 10.36
C LYS A 148 12.95 12.81 10.88
N GLN A 149 13.97 13.17 10.08
CA GLN A 149 15.08 14.04 10.53
C GLN A 149 14.76 15.52 10.43
N ASP A 150 13.74 15.90 9.66
CA ASP A 150 13.50 17.30 9.36
C ASP A 150 12.14 17.76 9.91
N ILE A 151 12.20 18.67 10.88
CA ILE A 151 11.01 19.30 11.47
C ILE A 151 10.22 20.08 10.43
N GLU A 152 10.90 20.65 9.44
CA GLU A 152 10.29 21.43 8.36
C GLU A 152 9.38 20.55 7.49
N TYR A 153 9.76 19.27 7.23
CA TYR A 153 8.92 18.36 6.49
C TYR A 153 7.63 18.01 7.22
N ARG A 154 7.63 18.02 8.54
CA ARG A 154 6.46 17.69 9.34
C ARG A 154 5.25 18.57 8.98
N HIS A 155 5.44 19.89 8.90
CA HIS A 155 4.36 20.81 8.52
C HIS A 155 3.81 20.49 7.13
N HIS A 156 4.68 20.20 6.16
CA HIS A 156 4.27 19.82 4.81
C HIS A 156 3.51 18.47 4.79
N LEU A 157 3.93 17.49 5.58
CA LEU A 157 3.28 16.20 5.70
C LEU A 157 1.90 16.30 6.39
N GLU A 158 1.78 17.14 7.41
CA GLU A 158 0.51 17.42 8.09
C GLU A 158 -0.53 18.06 7.16
N ASN A 159 -0.08 18.77 6.14
CA ASN A 159 -0.93 19.42 5.13
C ASN A 159 -0.97 18.67 3.78
N ALA A 160 -0.51 17.44 3.74
CA ALA A 160 -0.60 16.60 2.55
C ALA A 160 -1.60 15.45 2.77
N TRP A 161 -2.10 14.90 1.66
CA TRP A 161 -2.97 13.74 1.65
C TRP A 161 -2.57 12.79 0.53
N TRP A 162 -2.67 11.51 0.77
CA TRP A 162 -2.41 10.46 -0.21
C TRP A 162 -3.59 9.51 -0.32
N ASP A 163 -3.86 9.03 -1.52
CA ASP A 163 -4.84 7.96 -1.71
C ASP A 163 -4.31 6.66 -1.11
N ILE A 164 -3.02 6.39 -1.32
CA ILE A 164 -2.35 5.18 -0.84
C ILE A 164 -1.03 5.52 -0.17
N ILE A 165 -0.82 5.01 1.03
CA ILE A 165 0.50 4.93 1.68
C ILE A 165 0.88 3.47 1.84
N VAL A 166 2.10 3.12 1.41
CA VAL A 166 2.72 1.81 1.66
C VAL A 166 3.90 1.99 2.61
N ILE A 167 3.95 1.23 3.69
CA ILE A 167 5.07 1.21 4.64
C ILE A 167 5.71 -0.16 4.59
N ASP A 168 6.91 -0.23 4.02
CA ASP A 168 7.72 -1.44 4.01
C ASP A 168 8.48 -1.61 5.32
N GLU A 169 8.72 -2.86 5.71
CA GLU A 169 9.33 -3.23 6.99
C GLU A 169 8.68 -2.51 8.18
N ALA A 170 7.36 -2.59 8.25
CA ALA A 170 6.52 -1.85 9.21
C ALA A 170 6.90 -2.09 10.68
N HIS A 171 7.57 -3.19 11.01
CA HIS A 171 8.11 -3.42 12.35
C HIS A 171 9.09 -2.32 12.81
N ASN A 172 9.70 -1.58 11.87
CA ASN A 172 10.59 -0.45 12.19
C ASN A 172 9.84 0.79 12.67
N VAL A 173 8.53 0.87 12.47
CA VAL A 173 7.68 1.98 12.91
C VAL A 173 6.78 1.62 14.08
N ALA A 174 6.82 0.37 14.54
CA ALA A 174 6.10 -0.07 15.74
C ALA A 174 6.60 0.64 17.00
N GLU A 175 5.71 0.90 17.94
CA GLU A 175 6.07 1.42 19.26
C GLU A 175 6.62 0.29 20.14
N ARG A 176 7.70 0.57 20.85
CA ARG A 176 8.41 -0.39 21.71
C ARG A 176 8.49 0.11 23.15
N GLY A 177 7.35 0.52 23.68
CA GLY A 177 7.26 1.13 25.01
C GLY A 177 7.45 2.64 25.00
N THR A 178 8.35 3.18 24.16
CA THR A 178 8.50 4.61 23.92
C THR A 178 8.26 4.95 22.46
N SER A 179 7.60 6.09 22.22
CA SER A 179 7.29 6.52 20.86
C SER A 179 8.53 7.09 20.18
N SER A 180 9.08 6.37 19.20
CA SER A 180 10.19 6.81 18.37
C SER A 180 9.76 7.87 17.34
N LEU A 181 10.72 8.61 16.76
CA LEU A 181 10.43 9.55 15.66
C LEU A 181 9.79 8.83 14.46
N ARG A 182 10.22 7.60 14.15
CA ARG A 182 9.64 6.79 13.07
C ARG A 182 8.18 6.44 13.37
N SER A 183 7.88 6.05 14.60
CA SER A 183 6.52 5.72 15.03
C SER A 183 5.60 6.95 15.00
N LYS A 184 6.06 8.10 15.49
CA LYS A 184 5.31 9.36 15.42
C LYS A 184 5.00 9.76 13.98
N LEU A 185 5.99 9.64 13.09
CA LEU A 185 5.82 9.91 11.67
C LEU A 185 4.81 8.95 11.03
N ALA A 186 4.94 7.65 11.28
CA ALA A 186 4.02 6.66 10.73
C ALA A 186 2.57 6.87 11.20
N LYS A 187 2.36 7.22 12.47
CA LYS A 187 1.03 7.58 13.00
C LYS A 187 0.46 8.82 12.30
N LEU A 188 1.27 9.85 12.10
CA LEU A 188 0.87 11.04 11.35
C LEU A 188 0.39 10.64 9.95
N LEU A 189 1.21 9.90 9.21
CA LEU A 189 0.93 9.49 7.84
C LEU A 189 -0.26 8.53 7.74
N ALA A 190 -0.46 7.66 8.73
CA ALA A 190 -1.65 6.80 8.81
C ALA A 190 -2.94 7.61 8.84
N GLY A 191 -2.93 8.79 9.46
CA GLY A 191 -4.05 9.74 9.47
C GLY A 191 -4.17 10.58 8.18
N ARG A 192 -3.22 10.48 7.25
CA ARG A 192 -3.15 11.29 6.02
C ARG A 192 -3.32 10.46 4.74
N SER A 193 -3.95 9.31 4.85
CA SER A 193 -4.25 8.45 3.69
C SER A 193 -5.60 7.78 3.81
N ASP A 194 -6.23 7.49 2.67
CA ASP A 194 -7.39 6.60 2.63
C ASP A 194 -6.93 5.15 2.80
N THR A 195 -6.03 4.70 1.95
CA THR A 195 -5.47 3.36 2.00
C THR A 195 -4.12 3.35 2.72
N LEU A 196 -3.95 2.40 3.64
CA LEU A 196 -2.68 2.14 4.33
C LEU A 196 -2.32 0.66 4.19
N ILE A 197 -1.21 0.38 3.54
CA ILE A 197 -0.66 -0.96 3.36
C ILE A 197 0.65 -1.05 4.15
N MET A 198 0.72 -1.94 5.09
CA MET A 198 1.94 -2.21 5.86
C MET A 198 2.49 -3.59 5.52
N LEU A 199 3.80 -3.69 5.29
CA LEU A 199 4.49 -4.94 4.98
C LEU A 199 5.48 -5.26 6.09
N SER A 200 5.45 -6.49 6.61
CA SER A 200 6.45 -6.93 7.58
C SER A 200 6.55 -8.45 7.58
N ALA A 201 7.75 -9.00 7.58
CA ALA A 201 7.94 -10.44 7.80
C ALA A 201 7.87 -10.81 9.29
N THR A 202 8.14 -9.86 10.16
CA THR A 202 8.21 -10.01 11.62
C THR A 202 7.38 -8.92 12.30
N PRO A 203 6.04 -9.01 12.25
CA PRO A 203 5.18 -7.98 12.84
C PRO A 203 5.27 -7.93 14.37
N HIS A 204 5.81 -8.97 14.98
CA HIS A 204 6.10 -9.09 16.41
C HIS A 204 7.61 -9.08 16.66
N ASP A 205 8.05 -8.27 17.58
CA ASP A 205 9.39 -8.30 18.17
C ASP A 205 9.41 -8.97 19.57
N GLY A 206 8.39 -9.79 19.84
CA GLY A 206 8.18 -10.43 21.13
C GLY A 206 7.39 -9.57 22.14
N LYS A 207 7.02 -8.34 21.79
CA LYS A 207 6.23 -7.45 22.64
C LYS A 207 4.83 -7.26 22.07
N ALA A 208 3.81 -7.50 22.89
CA ALA A 208 2.41 -7.30 22.52
C ALA A 208 2.16 -5.85 22.05
N GLU A 209 2.71 -4.87 22.76
CA GLU A 209 2.57 -3.44 22.46
C GLU A 209 3.02 -3.05 21.03
N SER A 210 4.08 -3.69 20.53
CA SER A 210 4.60 -3.41 19.16
C SER A 210 3.57 -3.77 18.10
N PHE A 211 3.01 -4.96 18.16
CA PHE A 211 1.99 -5.39 17.20
C PHE A 211 0.70 -4.57 17.37
N ALA A 212 0.25 -4.35 18.61
CA ALA A 212 -0.91 -3.51 18.89
C ALA A 212 -0.77 -2.11 18.28
N SER A 213 0.43 -1.52 18.34
CA SER A 213 0.69 -0.21 17.75
C SER A 213 0.51 -0.19 16.23
N LEU A 214 0.92 -1.26 15.52
CA LEU A 214 0.68 -1.41 14.08
C LEU A 214 -0.81 -1.58 13.77
N MET A 215 -1.51 -2.41 14.52
CA MET A 215 -2.95 -2.62 14.35
C MET A 215 -3.72 -1.31 14.57
N ASN A 216 -3.36 -0.54 15.59
CA ASN A 216 -4.00 0.75 15.90
C ASN A 216 -3.62 1.88 14.90
N MET A 217 -2.57 1.72 14.10
CA MET A 217 -2.33 2.59 12.94
C MET A 217 -3.28 2.28 11.78
N LEU A 218 -3.69 1.01 11.64
CA LEU A 218 -4.68 0.61 10.61
C LEU A 218 -6.09 1.02 11.03
N ASP A 219 -6.47 0.69 12.25
CA ASP A 219 -7.75 1.07 12.85
C ASP A 219 -7.52 1.44 14.33
N PRO A 220 -7.73 2.72 14.72
CA PRO A 220 -7.53 3.16 16.10
C PRO A 220 -8.34 2.39 17.14
N THR A 221 -9.36 1.67 16.73
CA THR A 221 -10.23 0.85 17.60
C THR A 221 -9.89 -0.64 17.55
N ALA A 222 -8.78 -1.03 16.88
CA ALA A 222 -8.46 -2.44 16.67
C ALA A 222 -8.13 -3.14 17.99
N ILE A 223 -7.30 -2.54 18.82
CA ILE A 223 -6.86 -3.12 20.10
C ILE A 223 -7.00 -2.05 21.19
N ALA A 224 -7.93 -2.29 22.11
CA ALA A 224 -8.23 -1.37 23.22
C ALA A 224 -7.13 -1.37 24.28
N ASN A 225 -6.63 -2.55 24.68
CA ASN A 225 -5.55 -2.70 25.63
C ASN A 225 -4.28 -3.26 24.95
N PRO A 226 -3.28 -2.42 24.63
CA PRO A 226 -2.07 -2.86 23.93
C PRO A 226 -1.21 -3.90 24.68
N LYS A 227 -1.42 -4.05 25.99
CA LYS A 227 -0.64 -4.98 26.81
C LYS A 227 -1.28 -6.36 26.91
N GLU A 228 -2.60 -6.43 26.72
CA GLU A 228 -3.38 -7.65 26.90
C GLU A 228 -4.51 -7.70 25.87
N TYR A 229 -4.35 -8.51 24.85
CA TYR A 229 -5.33 -8.72 23.80
C TYR A 229 -5.18 -10.12 23.19
N GLU A 230 -6.26 -10.62 22.62
CA GLU A 230 -6.30 -11.88 21.90
C GLU A 230 -6.61 -11.65 20.41
N TYR A 231 -6.41 -12.68 19.58
CA TYR A 231 -6.72 -12.59 18.16
C TYR A 231 -8.21 -12.27 17.91
N ALA A 232 -9.08 -12.78 18.76
CA ALA A 232 -10.53 -12.55 18.68
C ALA A 232 -10.91 -11.05 18.73
N ASP A 233 -10.10 -10.20 19.40
CA ASP A 233 -10.39 -8.77 19.57
C ASP A 233 -10.34 -7.98 18.25
N PHE A 234 -9.66 -8.51 17.24
CA PHE A 234 -9.51 -7.82 15.93
C PHE A 234 -9.72 -8.73 14.71
N ALA A 235 -10.09 -9.98 14.92
CA ALA A 235 -10.24 -10.97 13.82
C ALA A 235 -11.31 -10.56 12.81
N ASP A 236 -12.42 -10.00 13.27
CA ASP A 236 -13.54 -9.53 12.46
C ASP A 236 -13.20 -8.33 11.58
N LYS A 237 -12.18 -7.58 11.94
CA LYS A 237 -11.75 -6.38 11.21
C LYS A 237 -10.96 -6.66 9.94
N ASN A 238 -10.49 -7.88 9.73
CA ASN A 238 -9.73 -8.31 8.55
C ASN A 238 -8.51 -7.42 8.24
N LEU A 239 -7.79 -6.97 9.28
CA LEU A 239 -6.70 -6.01 9.15
C LEU A 239 -5.34 -6.67 8.89
N VAL A 240 -5.21 -7.98 9.08
CA VAL A 240 -3.93 -8.67 8.96
C VAL A 240 -4.03 -9.96 8.17
N VAL A 241 -3.08 -10.15 7.25
CA VAL A 241 -2.82 -11.43 6.59
C VAL A 241 -1.46 -11.92 7.04
N ARG A 242 -1.39 -13.15 7.52
CA ARG A 242 -0.14 -13.78 7.95
C ARG A 242 -0.12 -15.23 7.55
N ARG A 243 0.82 -15.59 6.68
CA ARG A 243 1.00 -16.97 6.20
C ARG A 243 2.47 -17.37 6.28
N PHE A 244 2.68 -18.64 6.49
CA PHE A 244 4.00 -19.28 6.44
C PHE A 244 4.09 -20.12 5.18
N LYS A 245 5.30 -20.45 4.75
CA LYS A 245 5.54 -21.30 3.58
C LYS A 245 4.79 -22.63 3.63
N LYS A 246 4.63 -23.22 4.82
CA LYS A 246 3.86 -24.45 5.03
C LYS A 246 2.36 -24.29 4.72
N ASP A 247 1.79 -23.09 4.95
CA ASP A 247 0.36 -22.85 4.81
C ASP A 247 -0.06 -22.71 3.34
N VAL A 248 0.91 -22.42 2.45
CA VAL A 248 0.67 -22.20 1.02
C VAL A 248 1.34 -23.23 0.13
N LYS A 249 1.95 -24.27 0.73
CA LYS A 249 2.72 -25.29 0.01
C LYS A 249 1.91 -26.01 -1.08
N ASP A 250 0.64 -26.29 -0.82
CA ASP A 250 -0.24 -26.99 -1.76
C ASP A 250 -0.66 -26.11 -2.95
N GLN A 251 -0.51 -24.80 -2.84
CA GLN A 251 -0.81 -23.85 -3.91
C GLN A 251 0.41 -23.49 -4.76
N MET A 252 1.57 -23.96 -4.36
CA MET A 252 2.83 -23.74 -5.06
C MET A 252 3.17 -24.99 -5.85
N SER A 253 3.31 -24.85 -7.15
CA SER A 253 3.84 -25.93 -8.00
C SER A 253 5.28 -26.23 -7.58
N GLY A 254 5.49 -27.27 -6.78
CA GLY A 254 6.69 -28.07 -6.51
C GLY A 254 8.06 -27.43 -6.31
N GLU A 255 8.36 -26.28 -6.85
CA GLU A 255 9.67 -25.64 -6.79
C GLU A 255 9.58 -24.21 -6.27
N PHE A 256 10.14 -24.01 -5.07
CA PHE A 256 10.54 -22.68 -4.61
C PHE A 256 11.78 -22.26 -5.38
N PRO A 257 11.83 -21.05 -5.94
CA PRO A 257 13.07 -20.50 -6.45
C PRO A 257 14.08 -20.26 -5.34
#